data_5ce0881ae10fd0a689f263d2036c4a82
#
_entry.id   5ce0881ae10fd0a689f263d2036c4a82
#
_cell.length_a   1.000
_cell.length_b   1.000
_cell.length_c   1.000
_cell.angle_alpha   90.00
_cell.angle_beta   90.00
_cell.angle_gamma   90.00
#
_symmetry.space_group_name_H-M   'P 1'
#
loop_
_entity.id
_entity.type
_entity.pdbx_description
1 polymer ?
#
loop_
_entity_poly.entity_id
_entity_poly.type
_entity_poly.pdbx_seq_one_letter_code
_entity_poly.pdbx_strand_id
1 'polypeptide(L)'
;MATMPASEYEEPFVTVEEYLRTSYRPDCDYVDGEIRERNVGKYEHARVQALLAAWFNQHEKAWEAQVVTEQRVQVSPTRVRIPDVTLLSLGSQPDVILDPPLLVIEILSPDDTYSDTQERTQDYRAMGVETVWIVDPKTRTGRMCSGAEWVEASRLEVKGTPLYVDLPGIFSQMTSA
;
A
#
# COMPACT_ATOMS: atom_id res chain seq x y z
N MET A 1 -18.25 39.62 32.65
CA MET A 1 -17.53 38.33 32.65
C MET A 1 -17.14 38.00 31.22
N ALA A 2 -15.89 38.16 30.86
CA ALA A 2 -15.42 37.88 29.53
C ALA A 2 -15.12 36.37 29.43
N THR A 3 -15.82 35.68 28.55
CA THR A 3 -15.56 34.29 28.23
C THR A 3 -14.28 34.23 27.39
N MET A 4 -13.24 33.64 27.94
CA MET A 4 -12.02 33.33 27.19
C MET A 4 -12.37 32.30 26.08
N PRO A 5 -11.90 32.47 24.83
CA PRO A 5 -12.08 31.46 23.82
C PRO A 5 -11.28 30.22 24.22
N ALA A 6 -11.89 29.05 24.02
CA ALA A 6 -11.19 27.77 24.14
C ALA A 6 -9.97 27.80 23.21
N SER A 7 -8.79 27.51 23.77
CA SER A 7 -7.61 27.30 22.94
C SER A 7 -7.88 26.14 22.02
N GLU A 8 -7.91 26.39 20.70
CA GLU A 8 -7.78 25.36 19.71
C GLU A 8 -6.43 24.68 20.01
N TYR A 9 -6.50 23.44 20.47
CA TYR A 9 -5.34 22.55 20.45
C TYR A 9 -5.08 22.24 18.97
N GLU A 10 -4.24 23.02 18.31
CA GLU A 10 -3.62 22.61 17.09
C GLU A 10 -2.80 21.36 17.41
N GLU A 11 -3.18 20.20 16.86
CA GLU A 11 -2.33 19.03 16.90
C GLU A 11 -0.95 19.41 16.32
N PRO A 12 0.16 18.98 16.91
CA PRO A 12 1.47 19.40 16.45
C PRO A 12 1.68 18.96 15.01
N PHE A 13 1.78 19.93 14.12
CA PHE A 13 2.11 19.70 12.72
C PHE A 13 3.52 19.11 12.62
N VAL A 14 3.63 17.89 12.10
CA VAL A 14 4.90 17.20 11.88
C VAL A 14 5.37 17.50 10.45
N THR A 15 6.62 17.91 10.27
CA THR A 15 7.18 18.09 8.92
C THR A 15 7.51 16.74 8.28
N VAL A 16 7.53 16.69 6.94
CA VAL A 16 7.89 15.46 6.23
C VAL A 16 9.32 15.02 6.57
N GLU A 17 10.24 15.94 6.76
CA GLU A 17 11.63 15.67 7.15
C GLU A 17 11.71 15.05 8.54
N GLU A 18 10.91 15.52 9.48
CA GLU A 18 10.81 14.95 10.82
C GLU A 18 10.23 13.56 10.79
N TYR A 19 9.12 13.37 10.04
CA TYR A 19 8.54 12.05 9.82
C TYR A 19 9.55 11.06 9.21
N LEU A 20 10.26 11.46 8.17
CA LEU A 20 11.21 10.58 7.47
C LEU A 20 12.39 10.14 8.36
N ARG A 21 12.78 10.96 9.36
CA ARG A 21 13.83 10.63 10.34
C ARG A 21 13.32 9.84 11.54
N THR A 22 12.01 9.73 11.69
CA THR A 22 11.39 9.09 12.85
C THR A 22 11.00 7.65 12.50
N SER A 23 11.26 6.73 13.42
CA SER A 23 10.79 5.34 13.33
C SER A 23 9.52 5.16 14.13
N TYR A 24 8.44 4.79 13.47
CA TYR A 24 7.18 4.43 14.11
C TYR A 24 7.06 2.91 14.20
N ARG A 25 6.38 2.39 15.21
CA ARG A 25 6.19 0.95 15.41
C ARG A 25 4.78 0.65 15.93
N PRO A 26 3.88 0.11 15.07
CA PRO A 26 4.07 -0.12 13.63
C PRO A 26 4.32 1.19 12.87
N ASP A 27 4.86 1.10 11.66
CA ASP A 27 5.09 2.28 10.84
C ASP A 27 3.76 2.90 10.40
N CYS A 28 3.74 4.23 10.26
CA CYS A 28 2.54 5.02 10.03
C CYS A 28 2.60 5.76 8.69
N ASP A 29 1.45 5.98 8.07
CA ASP A 29 1.36 6.91 6.94
C ASP A 29 1.56 8.36 7.42
N TYR A 30 2.05 9.20 6.51
CA TYR A 30 2.14 10.64 6.71
C TYR A 30 1.29 11.35 5.67
N VAL A 31 0.36 12.19 6.11
CA VAL A 31 -0.58 12.88 5.22
C VAL A 31 -0.73 14.33 5.65
N ASP A 32 -0.13 15.23 4.86
CA ASP A 32 -0.28 16.67 4.99
C ASP A 32 0.01 17.21 6.43
N GLY A 33 1.00 16.65 7.11
CA GLY A 33 1.41 17.04 8.47
C GLY A 33 0.89 16.13 9.58
N GLU A 34 -0.01 15.19 9.26
CA GLU A 34 -0.58 14.24 10.20
C GLU A 34 0.09 12.87 10.13
N ILE A 35 0.36 12.28 11.28
CA ILE A 35 0.76 10.88 11.40
C ILE A 35 -0.51 10.04 11.49
N ARG A 36 -0.74 9.19 10.50
CA ARG A 36 -1.91 8.30 10.46
C ARG A 36 -1.51 6.87 10.73
N GLU A 37 -2.04 6.32 11.82
CA GLU A 37 -1.88 4.90 12.12
C GLU A 37 -2.54 4.05 11.03
N ARG A 38 -1.88 2.95 10.69
CA ARG A 38 -2.44 1.95 9.77
C ARG A 38 -3.19 0.90 10.58
N ASN A 39 -4.25 0.36 9.99
CA ASN A 39 -4.94 -0.76 10.59
C ASN A 39 -3.99 -1.95 10.74
N VAL A 40 -3.94 -2.52 11.94
CA VAL A 40 -3.10 -3.69 12.21
C VAL A 40 -3.72 -4.90 11.51
N GLY A 41 -2.97 -5.49 10.59
CA GLY A 41 -3.38 -6.68 9.86
C GLY A 41 -3.60 -7.86 10.80
N LYS A 42 -4.72 -8.58 10.60
CA LYS A 42 -4.96 -9.86 11.24
C LYS A 42 -4.22 -10.98 10.50
N TYR A 43 -4.28 -12.20 11.01
CA TYR A 43 -3.58 -13.36 10.43
C TYR A 43 -3.79 -13.51 8.92
N GLU A 44 -5.03 -13.38 8.45
CA GLU A 44 -5.34 -13.52 7.02
C GLU A 44 -4.64 -12.47 6.16
N HIS A 45 -4.63 -11.20 6.61
CA HIS A 45 -3.89 -10.13 5.95
C HIS A 45 -2.38 -10.48 5.86
N ALA A 46 -1.77 -10.80 7.01
CA ALA A 46 -0.34 -11.14 7.06
C ALA A 46 -0.01 -12.38 6.21
N ARG A 47 -0.90 -13.37 6.17
CA ARG A 47 -0.72 -14.58 5.37
C ARG A 47 -0.80 -14.29 3.88
N VAL A 48 -1.76 -13.50 3.42
CA VAL A 48 -1.87 -13.07 2.02
C VAL A 48 -0.67 -12.25 1.61
N GLN A 49 -0.23 -11.32 2.46
CA GLN A 49 0.98 -10.52 2.20
C GLN A 49 2.23 -11.42 1.99
N ALA A 50 2.43 -12.41 2.86
CA ALA A 50 3.53 -13.35 2.74
C ALA A 50 3.45 -14.20 1.46
N LEU A 51 2.27 -14.67 1.08
CA LEU A 51 2.06 -15.46 -0.13
C LEU A 51 2.28 -14.65 -1.40
N LEU A 52 1.80 -13.41 -1.45
CA LEU A 52 2.03 -12.50 -2.57
C LEU A 52 3.51 -12.16 -2.69
N ALA A 53 4.17 -11.82 -1.59
CA ALA A 53 5.60 -11.55 -1.59
C ALA A 53 6.42 -12.76 -2.09
N ALA A 54 6.08 -13.96 -1.64
CA ALA A 54 6.73 -15.20 -2.09
C ALA A 54 6.50 -15.46 -3.59
N TRP A 55 5.29 -15.23 -4.09
CA TRP A 55 4.97 -15.35 -5.50
C TRP A 55 5.84 -14.44 -6.36
N PHE A 56 5.92 -13.16 -6.03
CA PHE A 56 6.72 -12.22 -6.78
C PHE A 56 8.22 -12.48 -6.64
N ASN A 57 8.69 -12.82 -5.45
CA ASN A 57 10.10 -13.15 -5.21
C ASN A 57 10.61 -14.30 -6.09
N GLN A 58 9.78 -15.29 -6.36
CA GLN A 58 10.14 -16.41 -7.27
C GLN A 58 10.33 -15.94 -8.73
N HIS A 59 9.72 -14.85 -9.12
CA HIS A 59 9.70 -14.36 -10.50
C HIS A 59 10.60 -13.14 -10.74
N GLU A 60 11.23 -12.59 -9.72
CA GLU A 60 12.00 -11.34 -9.80
C GLU A 60 12.95 -11.28 -10.98
N LYS A 61 13.76 -12.33 -11.15
CA LYS A 61 14.73 -12.39 -12.24
C LYS A 61 14.07 -12.46 -13.61
N ALA A 62 13.00 -13.24 -13.74
CA ALA A 62 12.31 -13.44 -15.01
C ALA A 62 11.48 -12.20 -15.42
N TRP A 63 10.98 -11.47 -14.43
CA TRP A 63 10.13 -10.29 -14.63
C TRP A 63 10.88 -8.97 -14.48
N GLU A 64 12.18 -9.02 -14.19
CA GLU A 64 13.04 -7.85 -13.99
C GLU A 64 12.46 -6.87 -12.95
N ALA A 65 11.83 -7.42 -11.92
CA ALA A 65 11.20 -6.68 -10.84
C ALA A 65 11.57 -7.26 -9.49
N GLN A 66 11.66 -6.45 -8.46
CA GLN A 66 11.91 -6.88 -7.10
C GLN A 66 10.74 -6.51 -6.20
N VAL A 67 10.43 -7.40 -5.25
CA VAL A 67 9.33 -7.22 -4.31
C VAL A 67 9.84 -6.72 -2.96
N VAL A 68 9.14 -5.74 -2.40
CA VAL A 68 9.33 -5.29 -1.01
C VAL A 68 7.98 -5.18 -0.32
N THR A 69 7.99 -5.29 1.00
CA THR A 69 6.79 -5.15 1.84
C THR A 69 6.97 -4.01 2.82
N GLU A 70 5.88 -3.34 3.19
CA GLU A 70 5.90 -2.28 4.22
C GLU A 70 6.93 -1.16 3.93
N GLN A 71 7.17 -0.86 2.67
CA GLN A 71 8.16 0.11 2.24
C GLN A 71 7.55 1.51 2.15
N ARG A 72 8.21 2.52 2.74
CA ARG A 72 7.79 3.92 2.60
C ARG A 72 7.91 4.40 1.16
N VAL A 73 6.81 4.93 0.62
CA VAL A 73 6.71 5.52 -0.71
C VAL A 73 6.25 6.97 -0.56
N GLN A 74 7.08 7.92 -0.91
CA GLN A 74 6.71 9.34 -0.88
C GLN A 74 5.92 9.67 -2.14
N VAL A 75 4.61 9.65 -2.02
CA VAL A 75 3.67 9.82 -3.14
C VAL A 75 3.50 11.28 -3.58
N SER A 76 3.83 12.22 -2.70
CA SER A 76 3.88 13.65 -2.97
C SER A 76 4.82 14.35 -1.98
N PRO A 77 5.14 15.65 -2.18
CA PRO A 77 5.98 16.39 -1.22
C PRO A 77 5.47 16.38 0.23
N THR A 78 4.16 16.19 0.43
CA THR A 78 3.52 16.23 1.74
C THR A 78 2.84 14.93 2.14
N ARG A 79 3.05 13.83 1.39
CA ARG A 79 2.43 12.54 1.69
C ARG A 79 3.38 11.37 1.49
N VAL A 80 3.43 10.51 2.49
CA VAL A 80 4.15 9.23 2.44
C VAL A 80 3.18 8.11 2.80
N ARG A 81 3.11 7.09 1.96
CA ARG A 81 2.30 5.89 2.16
C ARG A 81 3.19 4.67 2.36
N ILE A 82 2.63 3.65 2.99
CA ILE A 82 3.32 2.38 3.24
C ILE A 82 2.46 1.25 2.68
N PRO A 83 2.58 0.95 1.38
CA PRO A 83 1.83 -0.16 0.78
C PRO A 83 2.24 -1.50 1.35
N ASP A 84 1.30 -2.45 1.41
CA ASP A 84 1.57 -3.79 1.92
C ASP A 84 2.59 -4.54 1.06
N VAL A 85 2.45 -4.46 -0.26
CA VAL A 85 3.39 -5.06 -1.22
C VAL A 85 3.67 -4.08 -2.35
N THR A 86 4.95 -3.93 -2.70
CA THR A 86 5.39 -3.03 -3.76
C THR A 86 6.37 -3.75 -4.68
N LEU A 87 6.18 -3.60 -5.99
CA LEU A 87 7.14 -4.08 -6.99
C LEU A 87 7.89 -2.89 -7.59
N LEU A 88 9.21 -3.03 -7.59
CA LEU A 88 10.16 -2.05 -8.09
C LEU A 88 10.99 -2.65 -9.21
N SER A 89 11.56 -1.83 -10.07
CA SER A 89 12.56 -2.29 -11.04
C SER A 89 13.76 -2.90 -10.30
N LEU A 90 14.42 -3.87 -10.93
CA LEU A 90 15.66 -4.43 -10.37
C LEU A 90 16.73 -3.33 -10.22
N GLY A 91 17.52 -3.46 -9.17
CA GLY A 91 18.63 -2.57 -8.89
C GLY A 91 18.64 -2.00 -7.48
N SER A 92 19.56 -1.08 -7.23
CA SER A 92 19.64 -0.37 -5.96
C SER A 92 18.45 0.57 -5.79
N GLN A 93 17.89 0.59 -4.59
CA GLN A 93 16.75 1.43 -4.25
C GLN A 93 17.10 2.35 -3.08
N PRO A 94 16.52 3.55 -3.01
CA PRO A 94 16.67 4.43 -1.84
C PRO A 94 15.84 3.90 -0.64
N ASP A 95 16.18 4.39 0.56
CA ASP A 95 15.45 4.02 1.79
C ASP A 95 13.97 4.44 1.75
N VAL A 96 13.64 5.49 1.03
CA VAL A 96 12.27 5.94 0.74
C VAL A 96 12.09 5.99 -0.76
N ILE A 97 11.08 5.32 -1.28
CA ILE A 97 10.81 5.28 -2.71
C ILE A 97 10.25 6.63 -3.17
N LEU A 98 10.89 7.24 -4.15
CA LEU A 98 10.53 8.55 -4.70
C LEU A 98 9.98 8.48 -6.14
N ASP A 99 10.34 7.42 -6.86
CA ASP A 99 9.85 7.18 -8.21
C ASP A 99 8.64 6.24 -8.20
N PRO A 100 7.70 6.35 -9.16
CA PRO A 100 6.53 5.48 -9.21
C PRO A 100 6.92 4.00 -9.27
N PRO A 101 6.46 3.16 -8.30
CA PRO A 101 6.59 1.71 -8.39
C PRO A 101 5.95 1.12 -9.65
N LEU A 102 6.42 -0.06 -10.07
CA LEU A 102 5.80 -0.83 -11.15
C LEU A 102 4.38 -1.29 -10.79
N LEU A 103 4.16 -1.59 -9.51
CA LEU A 103 2.90 -2.07 -8.96
C LEU A 103 2.86 -1.80 -7.47
N VAL A 104 1.70 -1.39 -7.00
CA VAL A 104 1.35 -1.31 -5.58
C VAL A 104 0.18 -2.25 -5.30
N ILE A 105 0.26 -3.01 -4.20
CA ILE A 105 -0.81 -3.89 -3.73
C ILE A 105 -1.15 -3.50 -2.30
N GLU A 106 -2.42 -3.19 -2.07
CA GLU A 106 -3.02 -3.04 -0.76
C GLU A 106 -3.85 -4.27 -0.41
N ILE A 107 -3.70 -4.77 0.79
CA ILE A 107 -4.45 -5.92 1.30
C ILE A 107 -5.41 -5.41 2.37
N LEU A 108 -6.70 -5.61 2.17
CA LEU A 108 -7.70 -5.05 3.07
C LEU A 108 -7.64 -5.71 4.45
N SER A 109 -7.70 -4.86 5.46
CA SER A 109 -7.97 -5.24 6.85
C SER A 109 -9.46 -5.08 7.15
N PRO A 110 -10.03 -5.79 8.14
CA PRO A 110 -11.45 -5.67 8.47
C PRO A 110 -11.92 -4.25 8.84
N ASP A 111 -10.99 -3.43 9.31
CA ASP A 111 -11.25 -2.07 9.77
C ASP A 111 -10.99 -1.01 8.69
N ASP A 112 -10.54 -1.42 7.49
CA ASP A 112 -10.35 -0.49 6.36
C ASP A 112 -11.69 -0.02 5.82
N THR A 113 -11.80 1.30 5.64
CA THR A 113 -12.97 1.87 4.97
C THR A 113 -12.74 1.99 3.46
N TYR A 114 -13.83 2.03 2.71
CA TYR A 114 -13.76 2.30 1.26
C TYR A 114 -13.08 3.65 0.98
N SER A 115 -13.38 4.67 1.80
CA SER A 115 -12.82 6.01 1.65
C SER A 115 -11.30 6.02 1.83
N ASP A 116 -10.78 5.34 2.85
CA ASP A 116 -9.34 5.27 3.11
C ASP A 116 -8.60 4.56 1.99
N THR A 117 -9.17 3.44 1.51
CA THR A 117 -8.60 2.68 0.41
C THR A 117 -8.59 3.49 -0.88
N GLN A 118 -9.66 4.26 -1.13
CA GLN A 118 -9.75 5.13 -2.29
C GLN A 118 -8.74 6.28 -2.22
N GLU A 119 -8.58 6.91 -1.06
CA GLU A 119 -7.58 7.98 -0.88
C GLU A 119 -6.16 7.46 -1.14
N ARG A 120 -5.78 6.33 -0.55
CA ARG A 120 -4.46 5.72 -0.81
C ARG A 120 -4.26 5.40 -2.29
N THR A 121 -5.26 4.80 -2.93
CA THR A 121 -5.20 4.49 -4.37
C THR A 121 -5.02 5.74 -5.22
N GLN A 122 -5.72 6.83 -4.90
CA GLN A 122 -5.58 8.11 -5.59
C GLN A 122 -4.17 8.69 -5.42
N ASP A 123 -3.59 8.61 -4.22
CA ASP A 123 -2.22 9.06 -3.96
C ASP A 123 -1.20 8.30 -4.84
N TYR A 124 -1.30 6.97 -4.92
CA TYR A 124 -0.43 6.18 -5.79
C TYR A 124 -0.62 6.52 -7.28
N ARG A 125 -1.85 6.66 -7.71
CA ARG A 125 -2.17 7.02 -9.10
C ARG A 125 -1.66 8.42 -9.46
N ALA A 126 -1.81 9.38 -8.57
CA ALA A 126 -1.30 10.75 -8.75
C ALA A 126 0.23 10.80 -8.82
N MET A 127 0.93 9.92 -8.10
CA MET A 127 2.37 9.75 -8.19
C MET A 127 2.82 9.24 -9.57
N GLY A 128 1.95 8.52 -10.28
CA GLY A 128 2.25 7.91 -11.57
C GLY A 128 2.30 6.37 -11.57
N VAL A 129 1.89 5.72 -10.48
CA VAL A 129 1.71 4.25 -10.46
C VAL A 129 0.57 3.91 -11.42
N GLU A 130 0.86 3.16 -12.47
CA GLU A 130 -0.14 2.86 -13.51
C GLU A 130 -1.24 1.92 -13.02
N THR A 131 -0.90 0.97 -12.17
CA THR A 131 -1.85 -0.03 -11.67
C THR A 131 -1.67 -0.23 -10.17
N VAL A 132 -2.79 -0.16 -9.45
CA VAL A 132 -2.90 -0.53 -8.03
C VAL A 132 -3.82 -1.73 -7.92
N TRP A 133 -3.44 -2.74 -7.16
CA TRP A 133 -4.28 -3.88 -6.83
C TRP A 133 -4.78 -3.79 -5.40
N ILE A 134 -6.04 -4.15 -5.21
CA ILE A 134 -6.65 -4.30 -3.89
C ILE A 134 -7.04 -5.76 -3.74
N VAL A 135 -6.54 -6.41 -2.69
CA VAL A 135 -6.83 -7.82 -2.38
C VAL A 135 -7.60 -7.88 -1.07
N ASP A 136 -8.74 -8.54 -1.09
CA ASP A 136 -9.58 -8.75 0.09
C ASP A 136 -9.47 -10.22 0.56
N PRO A 137 -8.77 -10.48 1.68
CA PRO A 137 -8.64 -11.82 2.23
C PRO A 137 -9.97 -12.44 2.66
N LYS A 138 -10.91 -11.61 3.13
CA LYS A 138 -12.21 -12.05 3.67
C LYS A 138 -13.11 -12.62 2.56
N THR A 139 -13.23 -11.90 1.46
CA THR A 139 -14.04 -12.32 0.31
C THR A 139 -13.27 -13.16 -0.68
N ARG A 140 -11.94 -13.24 -0.52
CA ARG A 140 -11.00 -13.91 -1.45
C ARG A 140 -11.13 -13.37 -2.88
N THR A 141 -11.24 -12.06 -2.98
CA THR A 141 -11.35 -11.34 -4.26
C THR A 141 -10.22 -10.34 -4.43
N GLY A 142 -10.02 -9.88 -5.66
CA GLY A 142 -9.08 -8.82 -5.98
C GLY A 142 -9.64 -7.88 -7.02
N ARG A 143 -9.15 -6.65 -6.99
CA ARG A 143 -9.52 -5.59 -7.91
C ARG A 143 -8.28 -4.91 -8.45
N MET A 144 -8.35 -4.52 -9.71
CA MET A 144 -7.33 -3.70 -10.38
C MET A 144 -7.88 -2.29 -10.59
N CYS A 145 -7.07 -1.29 -10.24
CA CYS A 145 -7.32 0.11 -10.54
C CYS A 145 -6.21 0.61 -11.47
N SER A 146 -6.50 0.70 -12.76
CA SER A 146 -5.61 1.25 -13.79
C SER A 146 -6.19 2.47 -14.51
N GLY A 147 -7.33 2.95 -14.06
CA GLY A 147 -8.09 4.09 -14.60
C GLY A 147 -9.01 4.65 -13.53
N ALA A 148 -10.18 5.13 -13.95
CA ALA A 148 -11.19 5.68 -13.03
C ALA A 148 -11.98 4.59 -12.29
N GLU A 149 -12.02 3.37 -12.82
CA GLU A 149 -12.83 2.26 -12.31
C GLU A 149 -11.96 1.16 -11.70
N TRP A 150 -12.53 0.48 -10.72
CA TRP A 150 -11.96 -0.70 -10.12
C TRP A 150 -12.62 -1.94 -10.73
N VAL A 151 -11.80 -2.78 -11.34
CA VAL A 151 -12.26 -4.00 -12.02
C VAL A 151 -11.92 -5.21 -11.16
N GLU A 152 -12.95 -5.96 -10.77
CA GLU A 152 -12.76 -7.24 -10.06
C GLU A 152 -12.31 -8.31 -11.03
N ALA A 153 -11.30 -9.07 -10.65
CA ALA A 153 -10.78 -10.19 -11.43
C ALA A 153 -10.15 -11.24 -10.52
N SER A 154 -10.20 -12.51 -10.94
CA SER A 154 -9.48 -13.61 -10.28
C SER A 154 -8.01 -13.68 -10.66
N ARG A 155 -7.65 -13.21 -11.84
CA ARG A 155 -6.27 -12.99 -12.26
C ARG A 155 -6.02 -11.50 -12.33
N LEU A 156 -5.13 -11.02 -11.46
CA LEU A 156 -4.67 -9.65 -11.47
C LEU A 156 -3.41 -9.56 -12.33
N GLU A 157 -3.33 -8.55 -13.18
CA GLU A 157 -2.18 -8.35 -14.08
C GLU A 157 -1.90 -6.87 -14.30
N VAL A 158 -0.64 -6.55 -14.63
CA VAL A 158 -0.22 -5.22 -15.05
C VAL A 158 -0.05 -5.24 -16.56
N LYS A 159 -0.92 -4.51 -17.24
CA LYS A 159 -0.97 -4.46 -18.70
C LYS A 159 0.38 -4.11 -19.32
N GLY A 160 0.79 -4.86 -20.32
CA GLY A 160 2.05 -4.63 -21.05
C GLY A 160 3.31 -5.09 -20.31
N THR A 161 3.14 -5.80 -19.19
CA THR A 161 4.23 -6.38 -18.40
C THR A 161 3.98 -7.86 -18.15
N PRO A 162 4.98 -8.64 -17.71
CA PRO A 162 4.77 -10.02 -17.29
C PRO A 162 4.17 -10.17 -15.88
N LEU A 163 3.95 -9.07 -15.17
CA LEU A 163 3.49 -9.08 -13.77
C LEU A 163 2.03 -9.53 -13.67
N TYR A 164 1.80 -10.63 -12.96
CA TYR A 164 0.47 -11.14 -12.67
C TYR A 164 0.42 -11.97 -11.39
N VAL A 165 -0.78 -12.23 -10.90
CA VAL A 165 -1.07 -13.23 -9.88
C VAL A 165 -2.42 -13.88 -10.13
N ASP A 166 -2.50 -15.20 -9.97
CA ASP A 166 -3.76 -15.94 -9.90
C ASP A 166 -4.21 -16.03 -8.44
N LEU A 167 -5.21 -15.25 -8.06
CA LEU A 167 -5.70 -15.20 -6.69
C LEU A 167 -6.21 -16.56 -6.18
N PRO A 168 -6.94 -17.37 -6.96
CA PRO A 168 -7.31 -18.72 -6.51
C PRO A 168 -6.11 -19.56 -6.08
N GLY A 169 -4.99 -19.46 -6.78
CA GLY A 169 -3.74 -20.14 -6.41
C GLY A 169 -3.12 -19.62 -5.12
N ILE A 170 -3.24 -18.33 -4.84
CA ILE A 170 -2.81 -17.73 -3.56
C ILE A 170 -3.72 -18.20 -2.43
N PHE A 171 -5.03 -18.05 -2.60
CA PHE A 171 -5.99 -18.39 -1.55
C PHE A 171 -6.08 -19.88 -1.25
N SER A 172 -5.79 -20.75 -2.22
CA SER A 172 -5.73 -22.21 -2.01
C SER A 172 -4.62 -22.63 -1.04
N GLN A 173 -3.59 -21.78 -0.85
CA GLN A 173 -2.49 -22.02 0.10
C GLN A 173 -2.83 -21.53 1.52
N MET A 174 -3.96 -20.88 1.70
CA MET A 174 -4.46 -20.52 3.03
C MET A 174 -5.20 -21.71 3.61
N THR A 175 -4.74 -22.18 4.77
CA THR A 175 -5.42 -23.26 5.49
C THR A 175 -6.82 -22.79 5.84
N SER A 176 -7.83 -23.58 5.50
CA SER A 176 -9.21 -23.35 6.00
C SER A 176 -9.19 -23.48 7.51
N ALA A 177 -9.76 -22.49 8.19
CA ALA A 177 -9.99 -22.56 9.63
C ALA A 177 -11.03 -23.62 9.96
#